data_02498b1d471e70a178eb42f21458c528
#
_entry.id   02498b1d471e70a178eb42f21458c528
#
_cell.length_a   1.000
_cell.length_b   1.000
_cell.length_c   1.000
_cell.angle_alpha   90.00
_cell.angle_beta   90.00
_cell.angle_gamma   90.00
#
_symmetry.space_group_name_H-M   'P 1'
#
loop_
_entity.id
_entity.type
_entity.pdbx_description
1 polymer ?
#
loop_
_entity_poly.entity_id
_entity_poly.type
_entity_poly.pdbx_seq_one_letter_code
_entity_poly.pdbx_strand_id
1 'polypeptide(L)'
;MTTNIELDTRSSIRWLWRQLTSMRTALILLLLLGIAAIPGSLFPQRTQNPLAVSDYFKSNPGTAKFLDQLQIFDVYSSPWFSAIYILLFISLIGCVLPRTYEHLKGIRAIPTLTPKNLNRMEFHSEVSGGTLDSAEAWLRKNRFRIRRDENSISAEKGYMRETGNLLFHLSLILILVGVAIGSLYGMKGDAIINVGERFVNTPTSYDVISYGKLQSGKNLTPFSITATDFKATYELVSGAPSDYKLSVNVANPVGSKEEPRIVKVNSPMTFGASKVYLQANGYSPLVTVRDKTGEIKYQGAVIFLPQDGNLTSSGAIKVPDMEPQVGFVGSFVPTYSRSSERGAFSTYPEVLDPRLLISVWSGNLGLDSGVPQSIYRLDTSEMKRIALKTLKLNETYDFGEGSITFEGWTPWVNLQIVKDPGKIYALLGSILAILGLLMSLFTRSRRIWIKENKSKTGVEVAGLAKNAAPGLENEIAALVNKMKG
;
A
#
# COMPACT_ATOMS: atom_id res chain seq x y z
N MET A 1 14.37 -12.23 57.84
CA MET A 1 14.70 -13.16 56.75
C MET A 1 14.29 -12.54 55.45
N THR A 2 15.19 -11.85 54.79
CA THR A 2 15.00 -11.30 53.44
C THR A 2 15.37 -12.39 52.45
N THR A 3 14.40 -13.06 51.90
CA THR A 3 14.57 -14.01 50.78
C THR A 3 15.00 -13.19 49.57
N ASN A 4 16.31 -13.19 49.26
CA ASN A 4 16.81 -12.78 47.94
C ASN A 4 16.22 -13.70 46.90
N ILE A 5 15.22 -13.22 46.19
CA ILE A 5 14.73 -13.87 44.97
C ILE A 5 15.79 -13.59 43.90
N GLU A 6 16.78 -14.49 43.80
CA GLU A 6 17.60 -14.54 42.60
C GLU A 6 16.69 -14.85 41.42
N LEU A 7 16.34 -13.84 40.66
CA LEU A 7 15.60 -14.00 39.42
C LEU A 7 16.51 -14.79 38.45
N ASP A 8 16.32 -16.09 38.39
CA ASP A 8 16.95 -16.93 37.37
C ASP A 8 16.66 -16.30 35.99
N THR A 9 17.69 -15.89 35.29
CA THR A 9 17.61 -15.26 33.97
C THR A 9 16.78 -16.07 32.98
N ARG A 10 16.83 -17.41 33.08
CA ARG A 10 16.02 -18.32 32.27
C ARG A 10 14.52 -18.26 32.60
N SER A 11 14.17 -18.06 33.86
CA SER A 11 12.76 -17.93 34.28
C SER A 11 12.18 -16.59 33.84
N SER A 12 12.95 -15.52 33.91
CA SER A 12 12.59 -14.17 33.43
C SER A 12 12.38 -14.13 31.93
N ILE A 13 13.27 -14.75 31.16
CA ILE A 13 13.14 -14.85 29.69
C ILE A 13 11.89 -15.67 29.30
N ARG A 14 11.64 -16.80 29.98
CA ARG A 14 10.43 -17.60 29.75
C ARG A 14 9.15 -16.83 30.08
N TRP A 15 9.15 -16.06 31.16
CA TRP A 15 8.03 -15.22 31.53
C TRP A 15 7.77 -14.14 30.49
N LEU A 16 8.83 -13.41 30.08
CA LEU A 16 8.76 -12.37 29.02
C LEU A 16 8.22 -12.94 27.72
N TRP A 17 8.73 -14.10 27.29
CA TRP A 17 8.25 -14.80 26.11
C TRP A 17 6.75 -15.13 26.17
N ARG A 18 6.29 -15.67 27.31
CA ARG A 18 4.86 -15.95 27.53
C ARG A 18 3.99 -14.71 27.48
N GLN A 19 4.48 -13.58 28.03
CA GLN A 19 3.75 -12.31 27.97
C GLN A 19 3.69 -11.81 26.52
N LEU A 20 4.83 -11.79 25.83
CA LEU A 20 4.92 -11.30 24.45
C LEU A 20 4.04 -12.15 23.50
N THR A 21 4.01 -13.46 23.68
CA THR A 21 3.22 -14.37 22.83
C THR A 21 1.79 -14.61 23.33
N SER A 22 1.27 -13.74 24.20
CA SER A 22 -0.10 -13.79 24.68
C SER A 22 -1.08 -13.09 23.72
N MET A 23 -2.31 -13.59 23.62
CA MET A 23 -3.36 -12.95 22.82
C MET A 23 -3.64 -11.50 23.26
N ARG A 24 -3.52 -11.20 24.58
CA ARG A 24 -3.72 -9.83 25.10
C ARG A 24 -2.66 -8.89 24.55
N THR A 25 -1.39 -9.29 24.57
CA THR A 25 -0.29 -8.50 24.06
C THR A 25 -0.42 -8.28 22.56
N ALA A 26 -0.81 -9.30 21.80
CA ALA A 26 -1.05 -9.16 20.36
C ALA A 26 -2.15 -8.13 20.05
N LEU A 27 -3.26 -8.15 20.80
CA LEU A 27 -4.35 -7.18 20.65
C LEU A 27 -3.94 -5.76 21.05
N ILE A 28 -3.17 -5.62 22.14
CA ILE A 28 -2.64 -4.31 22.57
C ILE A 28 -1.66 -3.75 21.52
N LEU A 29 -0.76 -4.58 20.99
CA LEU A 29 0.18 -4.17 19.94
C LEU A 29 -0.54 -3.79 18.64
N LEU A 30 -1.61 -4.52 18.27
CA LEU A 30 -2.43 -4.18 17.12
C LEU A 30 -3.13 -2.82 17.30
N LEU A 31 -3.71 -2.58 18.48
CA LEU A 31 -4.32 -1.29 18.83
C LEU A 31 -3.27 -0.17 18.81
N LEU A 32 -2.11 -0.43 19.41
CA LEU A 32 -1.00 0.54 19.44
C LEU A 32 -0.49 0.86 18.03
N LEU A 33 -0.39 -0.15 17.15
CA LEU A 33 -0.02 0.05 15.74
C LEU A 33 -1.03 0.93 15.01
N GLY A 34 -2.33 0.72 15.26
CA GLY A 34 -3.40 1.56 14.70
C GLY A 34 -3.30 3.01 15.16
N ILE A 35 -3.09 3.25 16.47
CA ILE A 35 -2.88 4.59 17.02
C ILE A 35 -1.61 5.22 16.45
N ALA A 36 -0.53 4.46 16.35
CA ALA A 36 0.75 4.89 15.81
C ALA A 36 0.68 5.29 14.33
N ALA A 37 -0.28 4.74 13.57
CA ALA A 37 -0.47 5.09 12.16
C ALA A 37 -1.24 6.43 11.96
N ILE A 38 -1.96 6.93 12.98
CA ILE A 38 -2.75 8.16 12.89
C ILE A 38 -1.91 9.36 12.43
N PRO A 39 -0.76 9.68 13.05
CA PRO A 39 0.06 10.80 12.60
C PRO A 39 0.51 10.67 11.14
N GLY A 40 0.82 9.44 10.68
CA GLY A 40 1.21 9.19 9.28
C GLY A 40 0.10 9.45 8.26
N SER A 41 -1.16 9.45 8.71
CA SER A 41 -2.32 9.77 7.87
C SER A 41 -2.70 11.26 7.92
N LEU A 42 -2.38 11.96 9.01
CA LEU A 42 -2.72 13.37 9.21
C LEU A 42 -1.65 14.32 8.67
N PHE A 43 -0.38 13.94 8.76
CA PHE A 43 0.74 14.78 8.33
C PHE A 43 1.31 14.30 7.00
N PRO A 44 1.82 15.21 6.14
CA PRO A 44 2.45 14.84 4.90
C PRO A 44 3.70 13.98 5.17
N GLN A 45 3.88 12.91 4.39
CA GLN A 45 5.01 12.00 4.54
C GLN A 45 6.08 12.31 3.48
N ARG A 46 7.37 12.38 3.86
CA ARG A 46 8.47 12.70 2.94
C ARG A 46 8.56 11.74 1.75
N THR A 47 8.27 10.46 1.99
CA THR A 47 8.30 9.43 0.94
C THR A 47 7.16 9.54 -0.06
N GLN A 48 6.09 10.30 0.25
CA GLN A 48 4.92 10.46 -0.61
C GLN A 48 4.85 11.86 -1.22
N ASN A 49 5.08 12.89 -0.42
CA ASN A 49 5.00 14.28 -0.85
C ASN A 49 6.04 15.16 -0.14
N PRO A 50 7.30 15.16 -0.58
CA PRO A 50 8.36 15.95 0.03
C PRO A 50 8.11 17.46 -0.05
N LEU A 51 7.38 17.93 -1.09
CA LEU A 51 7.04 19.33 -1.25
C LEU A 51 6.07 19.81 -0.17
N ALA A 52 5.02 19.02 0.13
CA ALA A 52 4.08 19.35 1.19
C ALA A 52 4.76 19.38 2.57
N VAL A 53 5.76 18.52 2.83
CA VAL A 53 6.58 18.59 4.04
C VAL A 53 7.37 19.89 4.08
N SER A 54 8.04 20.27 2.99
CA SER A 54 8.76 21.56 2.89
C SER A 54 7.85 22.75 3.15
N ASP A 55 6.63 22.74 2.61
CA ASP A 55 5.64 23.79 2.83
C ASP A 55 5.17 23.86 4.28
N TYR A 56 5.00 22.69 4.92
CA TYR A 56 4.66 22.63 6.34
C TYR A 56 5.78 23.26 7.21
N PHE A 57 7.05 23.00 6.87
CA PHE A 57 8.19 23.64 7.56
C PHE A 57 8.20 25.17 7.39
N LYS A 58 7.87 25.69 6.21
CA LYS A 58 7.78 27.14 5.97
C LYS A 58 6.62 27.78 6.70
N SER A 59 5.46 27.13 6.74
CA SER A 59 4.24 27.65 7.37
C SER A 59 4.29 27.53 8.90
N ASN A 60 4.96 26.53 9.46
CA ASN A 60 4.95 26.20 10.88
C ASN A 60 6.38 25.86 11.42
N PRO A 61 7.35 26.77 11.35
CA PRO A 61 8.77 26.46 11.58
C PRO A 61 9.08 25.93 12.98
N GLY A 62 8.38 26.41 14.01
CA GLY A 62 8.55 25.95 15.39
C GLY A 62 8.01 24.53 15.60
N THR A 63 6.75 24.32 15.23
CA THR A 63 6.08 23.03 15.39
C THR A 63 6.69 21.96 14.48
N ALA A 64 7.10 22.33 13.25
CA ALA A 64 7.70 21.39 12.30
C ALA A 64 8.97 20.75 12.83
N LYS A 65 9.87 21.54 13.48
CA LYS A 65 11.09 21.01 14.09
C LYS A 65 10.81 19.97 15.18
N PHE A 66 9.82 20.23 16.02
CA PHE A 66 9.43 19.28 17.08
C PHE A 66 8.82 18.00 16.50
N LEU A 67 7.92 18.12 15.54
CA LEU A 67 7.33 16.97 14.86
C LEU A 67 8.37 16.15 14.10
N ASP A 68 9.37 16.79 13.53
CA ASP A 68 10.47 16.14 12.82
C ASP A 68 11.35 15.30 13.76
N GLN A 69 11.65 15.81 14.95
CA GLN A 69 12.38 15.05 15.98
C GLN A 69 11.62 13.77 16.37
N LEU A 70 10.30 13.81 16.38
CA LEU A 70 9.44 12.66 16.61
C LEU A 70 9.25 11.78 15.36
N GLN A 71 9.84 12.17 14.21
CA GLN A 71 9.71 11.50 12.91
C GLN A 71 8.26 11.37 12.41
N ILE A 72 7.44 12.39 12.68
CA ILE A 72 6.03 12.43 12.26
C ILE A 72 5.89 12.57 10.74
N PHE A 73 6.89 13.13 10.06
CA PHE A 73 6.94 13.20 8.59
C PHE A 73 7.51 11.94 7.93
N ASP A 74 7.90 10.94 8.74
CA ASP A 74 8.48 9.67 8.30
C ASP A 74 7.96 8.49 9.16
N VAL A 75 6.70 8.54 9.57
CA VAL A 75 6.08 7.61 10.55
C VAL A 75 6.35 6.15 10.22
N TYR A 76 6.06 5.73 9.01
CA TYR A 76 6.13 4.32 8.60
C TYR A 76 7.57 3.76 8.51
N SER A 77 8.58 4.63 8.46
CA SER A 77 10.00 4.27 8.48
C SER A 77 10.66 4.56 9.82
N SER A 78 9.94 5.12 10.78
CA SER A 78 10.45 5.46 12.10
C SER A 78 10.84 4.23 12.93
N PRO A 79 11.88 4.33 13.80
CA PRO A 79 12.26 3.24 14.70
C PRO A 79 11.15 2.80 15.64
N TRP A 80 10.35 3.73 16.17
CA TRP A 80 9.29 3.42 17.11
C TRP A 80 8.12 2.69 16.43
N PHE A 81 7.72 3.05 15.20
CA PHE A 81 6.72 2.34 14.43
C PHE A 81 7.21 0.94 14.04
N SER A 82 8.48 0.85 13.59
CA SER A 82 9.12 -0.43 13.26
C SER A 82 9.22 -1.36 14.48
N ALA A 83 9.49 -0.83 15.68
CA ALA A 83 9.52 -1.61 16.90
C ALA A 83 8.15 -2.23 17.24
N ILE A 84 7.06 -1.45 17.15
CA ILE A 84 5.70 -1.94 17.35
C ILE A 84 5.36 -3.04 16.34
N TYR A 85 5.68 -2.82 15.07
CA TYR A 85 5.46 -3.79 14.00
C TYR A 85 6.23 -5.10 14.21
N ILE A 86 7.52 -5.02 14.57
CA ILE A 86 8.35 -6.20 14.84
C ILE A 86 7.84 -6.97 16.06
N LEU A 87 7.47 -6.27 17.14
CA LEU A 87 6.90 -6.89 18.35
C LEU A 87 5.58 -7.60 18.04
N LEU A 88 4.71 -6.96 17.24
CA LEU A 88 3.46 -7.58 16.78
C LEU A 88 3.73 -8.83 15.96
N PHE A 89 4.72 -8.79 15.05
CA PHE A 89 5.10 -9.92 14.22
C PHE A 89 5.61 -11.10 15.07
N ILE A 90 6.51 -10.85 16.03
CA ILE A 90 7.01 -11.87 16.97
C ILE A 90 5.86 -12.43 17.80
N SER A 91 4.97 -11.57 18.32
CA SER A 91 3.79 -11.99 19.09
C SER A 91 2.88 -12.91 18.29
N LEU A 92 2.60 -12.54 17.04
CA LEU A 92 1.76 -13.34 16.13
C LEU A 92 2.36 -14.71 15.84
N ILE A 93 3.64 -14.77 15.52
CA ILE A 93 4.36 -16.05 15.29
C ILE A 93 4.31 -16.92 16.54
N GLY A 94 4.64 -16.35 17.71
CA GLY A 94 4.68 -17.06 18.97
C GLY A 94 3.30 -17.58 19.44
N CYS A 95 2.21 -16.90 19.04
CA CYS A 95 0.85 -17.35 19.31
C CYS A 95 0.36 -18.44 18.34
N VAL A 96 0.66 -18.26 17.05
CA VAL A 96 0.06 -19.06 15.97
C VAL A 96 0.76 -20.41 15.80
N LEU A 97 2.10 -20.44 15.82
CA LEU A 97 2.83 -21.69 15.54
C LEU A 97 2.56 -22.81 16.54
N PRO A 98 2.59 -22.58 17.89
CA PRO A 98 2.27 -23.64 18.83
C PRO A 98 0.83 -24.14 18.66
N ARG A 99 -0.11 -23.23 18.44
CA ARG A 99 -1.51 -23.58 18.23
C ARG A 99 -1.74 -24.39 16.94
N THR A 100 -1.00 -24.05 15.88
CA THR A 100 -1.02 -24.81 14.62
C THR A 100 -0.49 -26.24 14.85
N TYR A 101 0.59 -26.38 15.60
CA TYR A 101 1.16 -27.70 15.92
C TYR A 101 0.17 -28.57 16.71
N GLU A 102 -0.45 -28.04 17.76
CA GLU A 102 -1.46 -28.74 18.54
C GLU A 102 -2.69 -29.11 17.69
N HIS A 103 -3.12 -28.20 16.81
CA HIS A 103 -4.24 -28.46 15.91
C HIS A 103 -3.93 -29.61 14.92
N LEU A 104 -2.73 -29.62 14.33
CA LEU A 104 -2.28 -30.68 13.42
C LEU A 104 -2.27 -32.05 14.10
N LYS A 105 -1.86 -32.12 15.38
CA LYS A 105 -2.01 -33.34 16.21
C LYS A 105 -3.48 -33.70 16.40
N GLY A 106 -4.33 -32.71 16.72
CA GLY A 106 -5.76 -32.88 16.93
C GLY A 106 -6.53 -33.40 15.71
N ILE A 107 -6.14 -32.96 14.50
CA ILE A 107 -6.73 -33.47 13.24
C ILE A 107 -6.51 -34.97 13.09
N ARG A 108 -5.39 -35.50 13.54
CA ARG A 108 -5.05 -36.95 13.47
C ARG A 108 -5.56 -37.73 14.67
N ALA A 109 -5.95 -37.08 15.76
CA ALA A 109 -6.40 -37.73 16.95
C ALA A 109 -7.80 -38.34 16.77
N ILE A 110 -8.08 -39.43 17.48
CA ILE A 110 -9.40 -40.08 17.54
C ILE A 110 -10.35 -39.17 18.33
N PRO A 111 -11.67 -39.10 18.00
CA PRO A 111 -12.64 -38.34 18.77
C PRO A 111 -12.62 -38.68 20.28
N THR A 112 -12.96 -37.69 21.11
CA THR A 112 -12.93 -37.84 22.56
C THR A 112 -13.94 -38.88 23.04
N LEU A 113 -13.67 -39.50 24.20
CA LEU A 113 -14.59 -40.45 24.82
C LEU A 113 -15.98 -39.86 25.06
N THR A 114 -17.01 -40.69 24.97
CA THR A 114 -18.39 -40.32 25.29
C THR A 114 -18.51 -39.89 26.75
N PRO A 115 -19.10 -38.71 27.05
CA PRO A 115 -19.33 -38.26 28.42
C PRO A 115 -20.23 -39.23 29.23
N LYS A 116 -19.99 -39.30 30.53
CA LYS A 116 -20.77 -40.19 31.39
C LYS A 116 -22.26 -39.80 31.47
N ASN A 117 -22.56 -38.50 31.48
CA ASN A 117 -23.90 -37.93 31.64
C ASN A 117 -24.32 -37.15 30.42
N LEU A 118 -25.04 -37.79 29.50
CA LEU A 118 -25.52 -37.15 28.28
C LEU A 118 -26.74 -36.26 28.49
N ASN A 119 -27.53 -36.52 29.54
CA ASN A 119 -28.70 -35.72 29.89
C ASN A 119 -28.42 -34.27 30.31
N ARG A 120 -27.16 -33.89 30.49
CA ARG A 120 -26.75 -32.50 30.77
C ARG A 120 -26.41 -31.68 29.51
N MET A 121 -26.48 -32.32 28.35
CA MET A 121 -26.20 -31.65 27.10
C MET A 121 -27.43 -30.87 26.62
N GLU A 122 -27.19 -29.76 25.90
CA GLU A 122 -28.24 -28.89 25.38
C GLU A 122 -29.26 -29.62 24.50
N PHE A 123 -28.77 -30.55 23.69
CA PHE A 123 -29.60 -31.41 22.84
C PHE A 123 -29.44 -32.85 23.31
N HIS A 124 -30.50 -33.40 23.91
CA HIS A 124 -30.55 -34.78 24.38
C HIS A 124 -31.88 -35.43 23.97
N SER A 125 -31.83 -36.70 23.58
CA SER A 125 -33.00 -37.50 23.22
C SER A 125 -32.76 -38.97 23.51
N GLU A 126 -33.79 -39.67 23.97
CA GLU A 126 -33.79 -41.12 24.16
C GLU A 126 -34.54 -41.79 22.98
N VAL A 127 -33.96 -42.87 22.45
CA VAL A 127 -34.50 -43.61 21.30
C VAL A 127 -34.70 -45.08 21.70
N SER A 128 -35.96 -45.50 21.84
CA SER A 128 -36.29 -46.89 22.09
C SER A 128 -36.15 -47.71 20.82
N GLY A 129 -35.52 -48.90 20.88
CA GLY A 129 -35.29 -49.78 19.75
C GLY A 129 -34.15 -49.36 18.80
N GLY A 130 -33.49 -48.20 19.03
CA GLY A 130 -32.33 -47.73 18.23
C GLY A 130 -31.08 -48.56 18.54
N THR A 131 -30.25 -48.82 17.53
CA THR A 131 -28.99 -49.56 17.66
C THR A 131 -27.78 -48.69 17.35
N LEU A 132 -26.62 -49.00 17.96
CA LEU A 132 -25.38 -48.30 17.65
C LEU A 132 -24.96 -48.46 16.18
N ASP A 133 -25.28 -49.61 15.55
CA ASP A 133 -24.91 -49.88 14.16
C ASP A 133 -25.66 -48.99 13.20
N SER A 134 -26.97 -48.76 13.40
CA SER A 134 -27.78 -47.86 12.57
C SER A 134 -27.29 -46.40 12.72
N ALA A 135 -26.93 -46.02 13.94
CA ALA A 135 -26.34 -44.69 14.21
C ALA A 135 -24.99 -44.49 13.53
N GLU A 136 -24.11 -45.52 13.65
CA GLU A 136 -22.80 -45.46 12.99
C GLU A 136 -22.92 -45.33 11.45
N ALA A 137 -23.79 -46.09 10.82
CA ALA A 137 -24.04 -46.04 9.39
C ALA A 137 -24.48 -44.64 8.95
N TRP A 138 -25.39 -44.00 9.69
CA TRP A 138 -25.84 -42.65 9.41
C TRP A 138 -24.75 -41.62 9.61
N LEU A 139 -23.96 -41.68 10.67
CA LEU A 139 -22.87 -40.78 10.97
C LEU A 139 -21.77 -40.85 9.90
N ARG A 140 -21.39 -42.06 9.43
CA ARG A 140 -20.43 -42.28 8.37
C ARG A 140 -20.93 -41.66 7.04
N LYS A 141 -22.20 -41.90 6.69
CA LYS A 141 -22.83 -41.33 5.49
C LYS A 141 -22.79 -39.77 5.52
N ASN A 142 -22.94 -39.19 6.70
CA ASN A 142 -22.92 -37.73 6.90
C ASN A 142 -21.51 -37.17 7.16
N ARG A 143 -20.44 -37.94 6.88
CA ARG A 143 -19.02 -37.55 6.96
C ARG A 143 -18.59 -37.10 8.36
N PHE A 144 -19.12 -37.71 9.42
CA PHE A 144 -18.60 -37.58 10.76
C PHE A 144 -17.38 -38.45 10.95
N ARG A 145 -16.39 -37.97 11.72
CA ARG A 145 -15.32 -38.79 12.29
C ARG A 145 -15.86 -39.50 13.50
N ILE A 146 -15.64 -40.80 13.57
CA ILE A 146 -16.30 -41.65 14.57
C ILE A 146 -15.23 -42.35 15.39
N ARG A 147 -15.49 -42.41 16.70
CA ARG A 147 -14.90 -43.34 17.63
C ARG A 147 -16.00 -44.23 18.15
N ARG A 148 -15.85 -45.53 17.99
CA ARG A 148 -16.76 -46.54 18.54
C ARG A 148 -16.08 -47.22 19.72
N ASP A 149 -16.74 -47.22 20.86
CA ASP A 149 -16.43 -48.01 22.03
C ASP A 149 -17.53 -49.08 22.18
N GLU A 150 -17.39 -50.05 23.13
CA GLU A 150 -18.30 -51.19 23.24
C GLU A 150 -19.79 -50.76 23.34
N ASN A 151 -20.10 -49.76 24.16
CA ASN A 151 -21.48 -49.33 24.46
C ASN A 151 -21.74 -47.87 24.03
N SER A 152 -20.88 -47.25 23.22
CA SER A 152 -21.08 -45.86 22.85
C SER A 152 -20.34 -45.48 21.56
N ILE A 153 -20.85 -44.42 20.94
CA ILE A 153 -20.23 -43.76 19.78
C ILE A 153 -20.00 -42.29 20.08
N SER A 154 -18.82 -41.80 19.82
CA SER A 154 -18.49 -40.38 19.79
C SER A 154 -18.20 -39.96 18.33
N ALA A 155 -18.89 -38.95 17.87
CA ALA A 155 -18.77 -38.45 16.51
C ALA A 155 -18.51 -36.93 16.46
N GLU A 156 -17.59 -36.52 15.59
CA GLU A 156 -17.23 -35.14 15.45
C GLU A 156 -17.21 -34.71 13.97
N LYS A 157 -17.66 -33.50 13.70
CA LYS A 157 -17.65 -32.89 12.36
C LYS A 157 -17.31 -31.41 12.45
N GLY A 158 -16.65 -30.85 11.43
CA GLY A 158 -16.40 -29.40 11.34
C GLY A 158 -15.00 -28.96 11.78
N TYR A 159 -14.00 -29.83 11.74
CA TYR A 159 -12.59 -29.48 11.99
C TYR A 159 -12.07 -28.36 11.08
N MET A 160 -12.63 -28.21 9.88
CA MET A 160 -12.26 -27.18 8.91
C MET A 160 -12.38 -25.76 9.47
N ARG A 161 -13.22 -25.54 10.49
CA ARG A 161 -13.35 -24.24 11.16
C ARG A 161 -12.05 -23.81 11.81
N GLU A 162 -11.44 -24.69 12.62
CA GLU A 162 -10.18 -24.37 13.30
C GLU A 162 -9.02 -24.32 12.30
N THR A 163 -9.03 -25.21 11.31
CA THR A 163 -8.07 -25.17 10.17
C THR A 163 -8.15 -23.84 9.43
N GLY A 164 -9.37 -23.36 9.11
CA GLY A 164 -9.59 -22.08 8.45
C GLY A 164 -9.09 -20.91 9.29
N ASN A 165 -9.38 -20.91 10.59
CA ASN A 165 -8.90 -19.88 11.50
C ASN A 165 -7.36 -19.84 11.59
N LEU A 166 -6.70 -20.99 11.61
CA LEU A 166 -5.23 -21.07 11.62
C LEU A 166 -4.65 -20.67 10.26
N LEU A 167 -5.27 -21.10 9.16
CA LEU A 167 -4.87 -20.69 7.82
C LEU A 167 -4.93 -19.17 7.67
N PHE A 168 -5.99 -18.53 8.16
CA PHE A 168 -6.12 -17.07 8.21
C PHE A 168 -4.95 -16.41 8.95
N HIS A 169 -4.60 -16.89 10.16
CA HIS A 169 -3.50 -16.29 10.92
C HIS A 169 -2.12 -16.57 10.31
N LEU A 170 -1.89 -17.76 9.75
CA LEU A 170 -0.65 -18.08 9.04
C LEU A 170 -0.50 -17.22 7.77
N SER A 171 -1.60 -16.94 7.09
CA SER A 171 -1.58 -16.07 5.91
C SER A 171 -1.26 -14.62 6.26
N LEU A 172 -1.66 -14.13 7.44
CA LEU A 172 -1.23 -12.82 7.94
C LEU A 172 0.30 -12.78 8.13
N ILE A 173 0.90 -13.85 8.66
CA ILE A 173 2.37 -13.95 8.76
C ILE A 173 3.00 -13.87 7.36
N LEU A 174 2.45 -14.57 6.37
CA LEU A 174 2.94 -14.53 5.00
C LEU A 174 2.83 -13.13 4.37
N ILE A 175 1.72 -12.41 4.62
CA ILE A 175 1.55 -11.02 4.19
C ILE A 175 2.62 -10.14 4.82
N LEU A 176 2.83 -10.24 6.14
CA LEU A 176 3.84 -9.46 6.84
C LEU A 176 5.26 -9.74 6.34
N VAL A 177 5.59 -11.01 6.06
CA VAL A 177 6.86 -11.39 5.42
C VAL A 177 6.97 -10.75 4.03
N GLY A 178 5.91 -10.77 3.23
CA GLY A 178 5.87 -10.11 1.92
C GLY A 178 6.14 -8.61 2.03
N VAL A 179 5.47 -7.93 2.96
CA VAL A 179 5.69 -6.49 3.21
C VAL A 179 7.13 -6.22 3.66
N ALA A 180 7.69 -7.07 4.55
CA ALA A 180 9.08 -6.93 4.98
C ALA A 180 10.08 -7.11 3.82
N ILE A 181 9.88 -8.13 2.96
CA ILE A 181 10.71 -8.34 1.76
C ILE A 181 10.61 -7.14 0.82
N GLY A 182 9.40 -6.61 0.56
CA GLY A 182 9.18 -5.43 -0.25
C GLY A 182 9.89 -4.19 0.32
N SER A 183 9.79 -3.97 1.63
CA SER A 183 10.45 -2.86 2.32
C SER A 183 11.98 -2.97 2.34
N LEU A 184 12.54 -4.17 2.42
CA LEU A 184 13.98 -4.38 2.50
C LEU A 184 14.65 -4.40 1.12
N TYR A 185 14.01 -4.99 0.11
CA TYR A 185 14.60 -5.24 -1.21
C TYR A 185 13.87 -4.52 -2.35
N GLY A 186 12.83 -3.75 -2.04
CA GLY A 186 12.07 -2.98 -3.01
C GLY A 186 12.82 -1.76 -3.52
N MET A 187 12.32 -1.19 -4.60
CA MET A 187 12.72 0.10 -5.13
C MET A 187 11.50 0.79 -5.73
N LYS A 188 11.38 2.07 -5.50
CA LYS A 188 10.39 2.95 -6.11
C LYS A 188 11.10 4.22 -6.55
N GLY A 189 10.91 4.60 -7.81
CA GLY A 189 11.44 5.82 -8.35
C GLY A 189 10.42 6.50 -9.25
N ASP A 190 10.42 7.81 -9.25
CA ASP A 190 9.60 8.66 -10.10
C ASP A 190 10.51 9.46 -11.02
N ALA A 191 10.18 9.52 -12.32
CA ALA A 191 10.89 10.28 -13.32
C ALA A 191 9.91 11.03 -14.21
N ILE A 192 10.05 12.33 -14.28
CA ILE A 192 9.25 13.19 -15.16
C ILE A 192 10.05 13.41 -16.44
N ILE A 193 9.45 13.07 -17.57
CA ILE A 193 10.06 13.25 -18.90
C ILE A 193 9.11 13.98 -19.83
N ASN A 194 9.63 14.89 -20.65
CA ASN A 194 8.88 15.50 -21.73
C ASN A 194 8.70 14.53 -22.90
N VAL A 195 7.64 14.71 -23.66
CA VAL A 195 7.50 14.03 -24.95
C VAL A 195 8.67 14.46 -25.84
N GLY A 196 9.33 13.48 -26.45
CA GLY A 196 10.57 13.62 -27.17
C GLY A 196 11.83 13.24 -26.38
N GLU A 197 11.76 13.17 -25.06
CA GLU A 197 12.88 12.82 -24.20
C GLU A 197 12.99 11.32 -23.94
N ARG A 198 14.20 10.91 -23.52
CA ARG A 198 14.56 9.53 -23.22
C ARG A 198 14.89 9.37 -21.74
N PHE A 199 14.20 8.46 -21.08
CA PHE A 199 14.55 7.95 -19.76
C PHE A 199 15.43 6.70 -19.89
N VAL A 200 16.51 6.65 -19.13
CA VAL A 200 17.36 5.47 -18.97
C VAL A 200 17.29 5.05 -17.50
N ASN A 201 17.07 3.77 -17.22
CA ASN A 201 16.93 3.27 -15.84
C ASN A 201 18.28 3.26 -15.10
N THR A 202 18.76 4.46 -14.75
CA THR A 202 19.96 4.70 -13.93
C THR A 202 19.61 5.55 -12.71
N PRO A 203 20.34 5.46 -11.59
CA PRO A 203 20.01 6.23 -10.38
C PRO A 203 19.89 7.73 -10.58
N THR A 204 20.68 8.29 -11.50
CA THR A 204 20.73 9.72 -11.80
C THR A 204 19.58 10.23 -12.69
N SER A 205 18.80 9.33 -13.29
CA SER A 205 17.69 9.68 -14.19
C SER A 205 16.36 9.87 -13.47
N TYR A 206 16.35 9.72 -12.15
CA TYR A 206 15.14 9.86 -11.34
C TYR A 206 15.09 11.23 -10.65
N ASP A 207 13.91 11.84 -10.62
CA ASP A 207 13.64 13.02 -9.81
C ASP A 207 13.62 12.65 -8.31
N VAL A 208 13.00 11.50 -8.02
CA VAL A 208 12.96 10.92 -6.66
C VAL A 208 13.17 9.43 -6.77
N ILE A 209 14.09 8.88 -5.99
CA ILE A 209 14.30 7.44 -5.90
C ILE A 209 14.43 7.01 -4.44
N SER A 210 13.74 5.92 -4.10
CA SER A 210 13.79 5.30 -2.77
C SER A 210 14.13 3.83 -2.91
N TYR A 211 15.10 3.40 -2.12
CA TYR A 211 15.54 2.02 -2.05
C TYR A 211 15.17 1.39 -0.72
N GLY A 212 14.81 0.13 -0.74
CA GLY A 212 14.76 -0.68 0.48
C GLY A 212 16.14 -0.75 1.15
N LYS A 213 16.15 -0.91 2.47
CA LYS A 213 17.39 -0.82 3.29
C LYS A 213 18.51 -1.79 2.86
N LEU A 214 18.15 -2.92 2.22
CA LEU A 214 19.10 -3.93 1.72
C LEU A 214 19.25 -3.91 0.19
N GLN A 215 18.57 -2.99 -0.50
CA GLN A 215 18.71 -2.81 -1.94
C GLN A 215 19.82 -1.81 -2.24
N SER A 216 20.77 -2.19 -3.10
CA SER A 216 21.75 -1.27 -3.65
C SER A 216 21.33 -0.81 -5.04
N GLY A 217 21.48 0.48 -5.35
CA GLY A 217 21.19 1.02 -6.69
C GLY A 217 22.00 0.43 -7.83
N LYS A 218 22.98 -0.45 -7.54
CA LYS A 218 23.87 -1.08 -8.52
C LYS A 218 23.16 -2.12 -9.41
N ASN A 219 21.98 -2.64 -9.01
CA ASN A 219 21.30 -3.75 -9.70
C ASN A 219 19.94 -3.31 -10.28
N LEU A 220 19.91 -2.17 -10.96
CA LEU A 220 18.74 -1.76 -11.72
C LEU A 220 18.64 -2.56 -13.03
N THR A 221 17.42 -2.92 -13.44
CA THR A 221 17.18 -3.59 -14.73
C THR A 221 17.53 -2.63 -15.87
N PRO A 222 18.45 -2.94 -16.78
CA PRO A 222 18.89 -2.01 -17.82
C PRO A 222 17.84 -1.89 -18.94
N PHE A 223 17.04 -0.83 -18.94
CA PHE A 223 16.13 -0.49 -20.03
C PHE A 223 16.11 1.03 -20.27
N SER A 224 15.65 1.44 -21.44
CA SER A 224 15.35 2.83 -21.73
C SER A 224 13.96 2.99 -22.36
N ILE A 225 13.35 4.15 -22.16
CA ILE A 225 12.03 4.52 -22.65
C ILE A 225 12.14 5.90 -23.26
N THR A 226 11.80 6.05 -24.54
CA THR A 226 11.69 7.33 -25.22
C THR A 226 10.20 7.66 -25.38
N ALA A 227 9.71 8.73 -24.77
CA ALA A 227 8.34 9.19 -24.95
C ALA A 227 8.17 9.80 -26.34
N THR A 228 7.32 9.21 -27.19
CA THR A 228 7.14 9.67 -28.57
C THR A 228 5.87 10.49 -28.77
N ASP A 229 4.81 10.18 -28.05
CA ASP A 229 3.54 10.92 -28.10
C ASP A 229 2.74 10.67 -26.81
N PHE A 230 2.02 11.70 -26.36
CA PHE A 230 1.11 11.58 -25.23
C PHE A 230 -0.22 12.23 -25.56
N LYS A 231 -1.31 11.47 -25.37
CA LYS A 231 -2.69 11.94 -25.56
C LYS A 231 -3.49 11.69 -24.30
N ALA A 232 -4.08 12.74 -23.78
CA ALA A 232 -5.12 12.71 -22.77
C ALA A 232 -6.46 13.07 -23.44
N THR A 233 -7.51 12.38 -23.10
CA THR A 233 -8.87 12.67 -23.57
C THR A 233 -9.73 13.05 -22.38
N TYR A 234 -10.48 14.12 -22.51
CA TYR A 234 -11.30 14.66 -21.44
C TYR A 234 -12.76 14.74 -21.87
N GLU A 235 -13.67 14.61 -20.91
CA GLU A 235 -15.10 14.85 -21.14
C GLU A 235 -15.35 16.35 -21.34
N LEU A 236 -16.10 16.69 -22.39
CA LEU A 236 -16.34 18.09 -22.77
C LEU A 236 -17.04 18.92 -21.69
N VAL A 237 -17.92 18.33 -20.89
CA VAL A 237 -18.73 19.05 -19.90
C VAL A 237 -18.03 19.14 -18.54
N SER A 238 -17.47 18.03 -18.09
CA SER A 238 -16.87 17.93 -16.74
C SER A 238 -15.38 18.25 -16.70
N GLY A 239 -14.69 18.17 -17.84
CA GLY A 239 -13.22 18.20 -17.90
C GLY A 239 -12.58 16.95 -17.29
N ALA A 240 -13.38 15.96 -16.89
CA ALA A 240 -12.84 14.74 -16.29
C ALA A 240 -12.05 13.92 -17.31
N PRO A 241 -10.89 13.36 -16.92
CA PRO A 241 -10.11 12.54 -17.84
C PRO A 241 -10.80 11.20 -18.11
N SER A 242 -10.91 10.83 -19.41
CA SER A 242 -11.54 9.60 -19.85
C SER A 242 -10.53 8.56 -20.35
N ASP A 243 -9.43 8.94 -20.99
CA ASP A 243 -8.34 8.04 -21.39
C ASP A 243 -6.99 8.78 -21.39
N TYR A 244 -5.93 8.01 -21.06
CA TYR A 244 -4.56 8.45 -21.16
C TYR A 244 -3.76 7.43 -21.96
N LYS A 245 -3.09 7.88 -23.01
CA LYS A 245 -2.30 7.06 -23.91
C LYS A 245 -0.91 7.66 -24.10
N LEU A 246 0.10 6.96 -23.59
CA LEU A 246 1.50 7.30 -23.83
C LEU A 246 2.08 6.32 -24.85
N SER A 247 2.53 6.83 -25.98
CA SER A 247 3.31 6.08 -26.99
C SER A 247 4.78 6.20 -26.66
N VAL A 248 5.50 5.08 -26.66
CA VAL A 248 6.92 5.03 -26.30
C VAL A 248 7.69 4.10 -27.22
N ASN A 249 8.98 4.39 -27.43
CA ASN A 249 9.94 3.44 -27.94
C ASN A 249 10.77 2.89 -26.78
N VAL A 250 10.90 1.58 -26.71
CA VAL A 250 11.55 0.87 -25.59
C VAL A 250 12.72 0.06 -26.08
N ALA A 251 13.88 0.21 -25.44
CA ALA A 251 15.02 -0.69 -25.62
C ALA A 251 15.30 -1.47 -24.31
N ASN A 252 15.31 -2.80 -24.39
CA ASN A 252 15.60 -3.69 -23.27
C ASN A 252 16.43 -4.90 -23.73
N PRO A 253 17.76 -4.97 -23.39
CA PRO A 253 18.52 -3.99 -22.60
C PRO A 253 18.76 -2.67 -23.32
N VAL A 254 19.33 -1.69 -22.62
CA VAL A 254 19.74 -0.41 -23.20
C VAL A 254 20.68 -0.65 -24.40
N GLY A 255 20.42 0.02 -25.53
CA GLY A 255 21.18 -0.14 -26.78
C GLY A 255 20.67 -1.28 -27.67
N SER A 256 19.67 -2.08 -27.26
CA SER A 256 18.98 -3.01 -28.15
C SER A 256 18.07 -2.26 -29.14
N LYS A 257 17.55 -2.96 -30.14
CA LYS A 257 16.57 -2.42 -31.08
C LYS A 257 15.35 -1.88 -30.32
N GLU A 258 14.97 -0.65 -30.61
CA GLU A 258 13.78 -0.04 -30.03
C GLU A 258 12.49 -0.66 -30.57
N GLU A 259 11.56 -0.93 -29.67
CA GLU A 259 10.23 -1.46 -29.98
C GLU A 259 9.16 -0.43 -29.58
N PRO A 260 8.20 -0.10 -30.46
CA PRO A 260 7.10 0.76 -30.10
C PRO A 260 6.15 0.06 -29.12
N ARG A 261 5.75 0.74 -28.08
CA ARG A 261 4.76 0.27 -27.08
C ARG A 261 3.83 1.39 -26.68
N ILE A 262 2.67 1.00 -26.12
CA ILE A 262 1.69 1.93 -25.57
C ILE A 262 1.55 1.65 -24.10
N VAL A 263 1.60 2.69 -23.29
CA VAL A 263 1.35 2.67 -21.85
C VAL A 263 0.01 3.36 -21.57
N LYS A 264 -0.83 2.72 -20.77
CA LYS A 264 -2.08 3.30 -20.28
C LYS A 264 -2.12 3.27 -18.75
N VAL A 265 -2.98 4.07 -18.17
CA VAL A 265 -3.28 4.00 -16.74
C VAL A 265 -3.75 2.59 -16.39
N ASN A 266 -3.28 2.04 -15.27
CA ASN A 266 -3.55 0.67 -14.80
C ASN A 266 -3.02 -0.48 -15.70
N SER A 267 -2.28 -0.17 -16.78
CA SER A 267 -1.64 -1.15 -17.65
C SER A 267 -0.13 -0.92 -17.73
N PRO A 268 0.61 -1.30 -16.66
CA PRO A 268 2.05 -1.02 -16.58
C PRO A 268 2.85 -1.90 -17.54
N MET A 269 3.97 -1.35 -18.04
CA MET A 269 5.00 -2.15 -18.71
C MET A 269 5.83 -2.91 -17.69
N THR A 270 6.31 -4.10 -18.07
CA THR A 270 7.15 -4.94 -17.22
C THR A 270 8.51 -5.15 -17.86
N PHE A 271 9.58 -4.94 -17.06
CA PHE A 271 10.98 -5.16 -17.40
C PHE A 271 11.62 -6.03 -16.34
N GLY A 272 11.65 -7.35 -16.57
CA GLY A 272 12.08 -8.30 -15.54
C GLY A 272 11.24 -8.16 -14.24
N ALA A 273 11.88 -7.80 -13.15
CA ALA A 273 11.22 -7.59 -11.86
C ALA A 273 10.65 -6.17 -11.67
N SER A 274 10.93 -5.25 -12.60
CA SER A 274 10.50 -3.86 -12.51
C SER A 274 9.22 -3.63 -13.32
N LYS A 275 8.32 -2.78 -12.80
CA LYS A 275 7.11 -2.32 -13.49
C LYS A 275 7.16 -0.81 -13.64
N VAL A 276 6.76 -0.33 -14.78
CA VAL A 276 6.68 1.11 -15.12
C VAL A 276 5.22 1.49 -15.28
N TYR A 277 4.78 2.41 -14.45
CA TYR A 277 3.42 2.95 -14.43
C TYR A 277 3.40 4.37 -14.97
N LEU A 278 2.37 4.73 -15.71
CA LEU A 278 2.02 6.11 -16.02
C LEU A 278 1.25 6.68 -14.82
N GLN A 279 1.87 7.61 -14.08
CA GLN A 279 1.36 8.08 -12.79
C GLN A 279 0.69 9.45 -12.88
N ALA A 280 1.29 10.37 -13.64
CA ALA A 280 0.79 11.74 -13.80
C ALA A 280 1.21 12.31 -15.16
N ASN A 281 0.62 13.43 -15.50
CA ASN A 281 0.96 14.22 -16.69
C ASN A 281 0.77 15.71 -16.43
N GLY A 282 1.31 16.51 -17.31
CA GLY A 282 1.17 17.97 -17.32
C GLY A 282 1.80 18.58 -18.54
N TYR A 283 2.09 19.88 -18.46
CA TYR A 283 2.68 20.63 -19.54
C TYR A 283 3.96 21.33 -19.11
N SER A 284 4.92 21.38 -20.04
CA SER A 284 6.16 22.15 -19.94
C SER A 284 6.09 23.30 -20.93
N PRO A 285 6.01 24.56 -20.49
CA PRO A 285 6.20 25.69 -21.39
C PRO A 285 7.60 25.66 -21.99
N LEU A 286 7.67 25.94 -23.29
CA LEU A 286 8.91 26.16 -24.05
C LEU A 286 9.24 27.62 -23.98
N VAL A 287 10.40 27.96 -23.44
CA VAL A 287 10.83 29.35 -23.29
C VAL A 287 12.25 29.58 -23.80
N THR A 288 12.51 30.76 -24.31
CA THR A 288 13.84 31.26 -24.61
C THR A 288 14.10 32.53 -23.82
N VAL A 289 15.18 32.56 -23.07
CA VAL A 289 15.63 33.72 -22.28
C VAL A 289 16.93 34.24 -22.90
N ARG A 290 16.95 35.54 -23.19
CA ARG A 290 18.12 36.25 -23.76
C ARG A 290 18.56 37.35 -22.79
N ASP A 291 19.85 37.64 -22.80
CA ASP A 291 20.38 38.78 -22.09
C ASP A 291 20.21 40.11 -22.91
N LYS A 292 20.71 41.21 -22.37
CA LYS A 292 20.65 42.53 -23.03
C LYS A 292 21.37 42.60 -24.39
N THR A 293 22.33 41.70 -24.62
CA THR A 293 23.07 41.62 -25.89
C THR A 293 22.33 40.80 -26.94
N GLY A 294 21.25 40.12 -26.54
CA GLY A 294 20.49 39.20 -27.39
C GLY A 294 21.02 37.77 -27.38
N GLU A 295 22.04 37.46 -26.57
CA GLU A 295 22.59 36.13 -26.43
C GLU A 295 21.59 35.23 -25.66
N ILE A 296 21.40 33.98 -26.13
CA ILE A 296 20.53 32.99 -25.48
C ILE A 296 21.23 32.47 -24.23
N LYS A 297 20.63 32.69 -23.05
CA LYS A 297 21.09 32.18 -21.77
C LYS A 297 20.30 30.96 -21.32
N TYR A 298 19.10 30.78 -21.83
CA TYR A 298 18.30 29.57 -21.61
C TYR A 298 17.36 29.34 -22.81
N GLN A 299 17.24 28.08 -23.23
CA GLN A 299 16.24 27.65 -24.22
C GLN A 299 15.81 26.22 -23.93
N GLY A 300 14.52 25.99 -23.78
CA GLY A 300 14.00 24.64 -23.57
C GLY A 300 12.65 24.58 -22.88
N ALA A 301 12.23 23.35 -22.64
CA ALA A 301 11.03 23.03 -21.91
C ALA A 301 11.33 23.06 -20.39
N VAL A 302 10.43 23.66 -19.62
CA VAL A 302 10.52 23.68 -18.15
C VAL A 302 9.29 22.99 -17.56
N ILE A 303 9.49 21.97 -16.73
CA ILE A 303 8.40 21.21 -16.13
C ILE A 303 7.63 22.09 -15.15
N PHE A 304 6.33 22.24 -15.38
CA PHE A 304 5.39 22.89 -14.47
C PHE A 304 4.44 21.84 -13.87
N LEU A 305 4.27 21.88 -12.55
CA LEU A 305 3.48 20.90 -11.81
C LEU A 305 2.04 21.36 -11.64
N PRO A 306 1.04 20.55 -12.01
CA PRO A 306 -0.38 20.84 -11.85
C PRO A 306 -0.77 21.15 -10.39
N GLN A 307 -1.60 22.16 -10.22
CA GLN A 307 -2.15 22.58 -8.94
C GLN A 307 -3.65 22.26 -8.81
N ASP A 308 -4.30 22.00 -9.93
CA ASP A 308 -5.72 21.68 -10.01
C ASP A 308 -6.02 20.65 -11.12
N GLY A 309 -7.26 20.17 -11.16
CA GLY A 309 -7.72 19.19 -12.16
C GLY A 309 -7.75 19.71 -13.60
N ASN A 310 -7.75 21.03 -13.79
CA ASN A 310 -7.69 21.68 -15.10
C ASN A 310 -6.26 21.98 -15.55
N LEU A 311 -5.26 21.39 -14.88
CA LEU A 311 -3.84 21.49 -15.17
C LEU A 311 -3.29 22.94 -15.14
N THR A 312 -3.93 23.86 -14.37
CA THR A 312 -3.26 25.09 -13.95
C THR A 312 -1.98 24.68 -13.21
N SER A 313 -0.82 25.00 -13.77
CA SER A 313 0.44 24.45 -13.31
C SER A 313 1.37 25.55 -12.80
N SER A 314 2.21 25.25 -11.81
CA SER A 314 3.23 26.17 -11.30
C SER A 314 4.64 25.59 -11.49
N GLY A 315 5.60 26.48 -11.71
CA GLY A 315 7.01 26.09 -11.91
C GLY A 315 7.96 27.27 -11.75
N ALA A 316 9.24 26.96 -11.86
CA ALA A 316 10.29 27.96 -11.82
C ALA A 316 11.30 27.77 -12.95
N ILE A 317 11.70 28.88 -13.57
CA ILE A 317 12.77 28.91 -14.58
C ILE A 317 13.97 29.57 -13.90
N LYS A 318 15.14 28.91 -13.88
CA LYS A 318 16.36 29.41 -13.27
C LYS A 318 17.40 29.65 -14.39
N VAL A 319 17.94 30.87 -14.47
CA VAL A 319 18.89 31.25 -15.48
C VAL A 319 20.17 31.77 -14.78
N PRO A 320 21.06 30.86 -14.36
CA PRO A 320 22.26 31.21 -13.63
C PRO A 320 23.29 31.95 -14.45
N ASP A 321 23.26 31.79 -15.80
CA ASP A 321 24.25 32.34 -16.72
C ASP A 321 23.99 33.82 -17.09
N MET A 322 23.06 34.48 -16.40
CA MET A 322 22.82 35.91 -16.48
C MET A 322 23.54 36.68 -15.38
N GLU A 323 23.93 37.91 -15.65
CA GLU A 323 24.49 38.85 -14.66
C GLU A 323 23.68 40.15 -14.64
N PRO A 324 22.92 40.43 -13.51
CA PRO A 324 22.72 39.55 -12.37
C PRO A 324 21.92 38.29 -12.73
N GLN A 325 22.06 37.22 -11.92
CA GLN A 325 21.28 36.00 -12.12
C GLN A 325 19.77 36.29 -12.07
N VAL A 326 19.00 35.58 -12.92
CA VAL A 326 17.56 35.78 -13.04
C VAL A 326 16.83 34.49 -12.83
N GLY A 327 15.69 34.58 -12.12
CA GLY A 327 14.76 33.49 -11.96
C GLY A 327 13.32 33.94 -12.23
N PHE A 328 12.50 33.01 -12.72
CA PHE A 328 11.08 33.27 -12.96
C PHE A 328 10.26 32.30 -12.14
N VAL A 329 9.32 32.82 -11.36
CA VAL A 329 8.24 32.01 -10.77
C VAL A 329 7.07 32.14 -11.73
N GLY A 330 6.61 30.99 -12.26
CA GLY A 330 5.62 30.98 -13.32
C GLY A 330 4.37 30.15 -12.98
N SER A 331 3.27 30.48 -13.67
CA SER A 331 2.08 29.65 -13.76
C SER A 331 1.71 29.45 -15.22
N PHE A 332 1.61 28.20 -15.66
CA PHE A 332 1.11 27.85 -16.98
C PHE A 332 -0.37 27.53 -16.90
N VAL A 333 -1.16 28.16 -17.76
CA VAL A 333 -2.61 28.02 -17.82
C VAL A 333 -3.00 27.54 -19.21
N PRO A 334 -3.42 26.26 -19.37
CA PRO A 334 -3.75 25.67 -20.68
C PRO A 334 -4.90 26.34 -21.40
N THR A 335 -6.00 26.63 -20.72
CA THR A 335 -7.17 27.32 -21.25
C THR A 335 -7.51 28.48 -20.33
N TYR A 336 -7.00 29.65 -20.67
CA TYR A 336 -6.96 30.81 -19.81
C TYR A 336 -8.33 31.37 -19.48
N SER A 337 -8.55 31.61 -18.22
CA SER A 337 -9.62 32.47 -17.70
C SER A 337 -9.12 33.24 -16.48
N ARG A 338 -9.85 34.29 -16.10
CA ARG A 338 -9.52 35.12 -14.95
C ARG A 338 -10.77 35.51 -14.20
N SER A 339 -10.75 35.37 -12.89
CA SER A 339 -11.78 35.92 -12.00
C SER A 339 -11.15 36.83 -10.95
N SER A 340 -11.97 37.69 -10.34
CA SER A 340 -11.55 38.58 -9.24
C SER A 340 -11.14 37.78 -7.99
N GLU A 341 -11.75 36.61 -7.77
CA GLU A 341 -11.55 35.78 -6.57
C GLU A 341 -10.35 34.84 -6.69
N ARG A 342 -10.18 34.20 -7.86
CA ARG A 342 -9.17 33.15 -8.09
C ARG A 342 -7.93 33.64 -8.83
N GLY A 343 -7.98 34.87 -9.39
CA GLY A 343 -6.93 35.32 -10.31
C GLY A 343 -7.01 34.61 -11.67
N ALA A 344 -5.87 34.24 -12.23
CA ALA A 344 -5.78 33.47 -13.47
C ALA A 344 -5.82 31.96 -13.19
N PHE A 345 -6.63 31.22 -13.94
CA PHE A 345 -6.80 29.77 -13.82
C PHE A 345 -7.21 29.15 -15.15
N SER A 346 -7.09 27.83 -15.28
CA SER A 346 -7.57 27.08 -16.43
C SER A 346 -9.02 26.64 -16.25
N THR A 347 -9.85 26.84 -17.28
CA THR A 347 -11.22 26.35 -17.32
C THR A 347 -11.34 24.94 -17.87
N TYR A 348 -10.31 24.49 -18.61
CA TYR A 348 -10.29 23.17 -19.24
C TYR A 348 -8.85 22.62 -19.32
N PRO A 349 -8.63 21.32 -19.16
CA PRO A 349 -7.27 20.77 -19.08
C PRO A 349 -6.53 20.68 -20.41
N GLU A 350 -7.20 20.73 -21.57
CA GLU A 350 -6.52 20.84 -22.86
C GLU A 350 -5.99 22.23 -23.11
N VAL A 351 -5.02 22.37 -24.02
CA VAL A 351 -4.39 23.63 -24.35
C VAL A 351 -5.15 24.30 -25.50
N LEU A 352 -6.14 25.11 -25.18
CA LEU A 352 -6.97 25.85 -26.14
C LEU A 352 -6.57 27.34 -26.22
N ASP A 353 -6.23 27.96 -25.10
CA ASP A 353 -5.75 29.34 -25.01
C ASP A 353 -4.62 29.44 -23.97
N PRO A 354 -3.40 29.00 -24.34
CA PRO A 354 -2.28 28.92 -23.40
C PRO A 354 -1.78 30.30 -22.99
N ARG A 355 -1.53 30.46 -21.67
CA ARG A 355 -0.86 31.62 -21.10
C ARG A 355 0.23 31.20 -20.15
N LEU A 356 1.34 31.92 -20.17
CA LEU A 356 2.40 31.80 -19.20
C LEU A 356 2.46 33.08 -18.36
N LEU A 357 2.05 32.99 -17.13
CA LEU A 357 2.16 34.07 -16.15
C LEU A 357 3.53 33.95 -15.51
N ILE A 358 4.31 35.02 -15.49
CA ILE A 358 5.65 35.04 -14.89
C ILE A 358 5.80 36.23 -13.94
N SER A 359 6.51 35.95 -12.87
CA SER A 359 7.09 36.94 -11.96
C SER A 359 8.61 36.84 -12.07
N VAL A 360 9.23 37.91 -12.50
CA VAL A 360 10.68 37.96 -12.77
C VAL A 360 11.41 38.43 -11.53
N TRP A 361 12.45 37.71 -11.16
CA TRP A 361 13.28 37.97 -9.98
C TRP A 361 14.74 38.06 -10.39
N SER A 362 15.43 39.08 -9.88
CA SER A 362 16.87 39.31 -10.12
C SER A 362 17.60 39.22 -8.78
N GLY A 363 18.74 38.55 -8.75
CA GLY A 363 19.58 38.34 -7.58
C GLY A 363 20.20 36.94 -7.53
N ASN A 364 20.77 36.55 -6.40
CA ASN A 364 21.42 35.27 -6.24
C ASN A 364 20.41 34.12 -6.20
N LEU A 365 20.52 33.15 -7.10
CA LEU A 365 19.70 31.95 -7.15
C LEU A 365 20.05 30.92 -6.06
N GLY A 366 21.16 31.13 -5.33
CA GLY A 366 21.62 30.22 -4.26
C GLY A 366 22.07 28.84 -4.73
N LEU A 367 22.35 28.67 -6.03
CA LEU A 367 22.74 27.37 -6.60
C LEU A 367 24.16 26.96 -6.20
N ASP A 368 25.04 27.91 -5.90
CA ASP A 368 26.43 27.69 -5.51
C ASP A 368 26.60 27.37 -4.02
N SER A 369 25.52 27.39 -3.24
CA SER A 369 25.56 27.14 -1.78
C SER A 369 25.86 25.69 -1.40
N GLY A 370 25.88 24.75 -2.34
CA GLY A 370 26.01 23.31 -2.08
C GLY A 370 24.79 22.66 -1.40
N VAL A 371 23.74 23.45 -1.15
CA VAL A 371 22.47 22.93 -0.60
C VAL A 371 21.55 22.55 -1.73
N PRO A 372 21.06 21.30 -1.79
CA PRO A 372 20.13 20.87 -2.81
C PRO A 372 18.84 21.70 -2.81
N GLN A 373 18.46 22.26 -3.94
CA GLN A 373 17.24 23.01 -4.12
C GLN A 373 16.25 22.26 -5.03
N SER A 374 14.95 22.49 -4.81
CA SER A 374 13.93 22.01 -5.73
C SER A 374 14.12 22.64 -7.13
N ILE A 375 14.07 21.83 -8.18
CA ILE A 375 14.07 22.31 -9.57
C ILE A 375 12.74 22.96 -9.96
N TYR A 376 11.67 22.68 -9.23
CA TYR A 376 10.31 23.15 -9.49
C TYR A 376 9.98 24.46 -8.78
N ARG A 377 10.83 24.93 -7.89
CA ARG A 377 10.61 26.13 -7.07
C ARG A 377 11.85 27.03 -7.05
N LEU A 378 11.59 28.32 -7.01
CA LEU A 378 12.60 29.36 -6.80
C LEU A 378 12.54 29.85 -5.37
N ASP A 379 13.67 29.87 -4.68
CA ASP A 379 13.80 30.60 -3.43
C ASP A 379 14.05 32.07 -3.75
N THR A 380 13.10 32.92 -3.39
CA THR A 380 13.14 34.36 -3.68
C THR A 380 13.55 35.20 -2.48
N SER A 381 14.00 34.58 -1.38
CA SER A 381 14.33 35.28 -0.11
C SER A 381 15.43 36.33 -0.27
N GLU A 382 16.42 36.04 -1.14
CA GLU A 382 17.55 36.94 -1.45
C GLU A 382 17.45 37.60 -2.81
N MET A 383 16.25 37.62 -3.41
CA MET A 383 16.04 38.15 -4.76
C MET A 383 15.03 39.30 -4.75
N LYS A 384 15.17 40.20 -5.71
CA LYS A 384 14.26 41.33 -5.91
C LYS A 384 13.34 41.06 -7.09
N ARG A 385 12.02 41.17 -6.87
CA ARG A 385 11.06 41.11 -7.98
C ARG A 385 11.14 42.36 -8.83
N ILE A 386 11.41 42.18 -10.13
CA ILE A 386 11.58 43.29 -11.07
C ILE A 386 10.41 43.43 -12.04
N ALA A 387 9.67 42.35 -12.34
CA ALA A 387 8.54 42.41 -13.24
C ALA A 387 7.44 41.36 -12.90
N LEU A 388 6.23 41.60 -13.44
CA LEU A 388 5.11 40.66 -13.48
C LEU A 388 4.41 40.78 -14.82
N LYS A 389 4.28 39.68 -15.56
CA LYS A 389 3.72 39.69 -16.94
C LYS A 389 2.93 38.39 -17.19
N THR A 390 1.90 38.52 -18.03
CA THR A 390 1.21 37.36 -18.63
C THR A 390 1.57 37.36 -20.12
N LEU A 391 2.19 36.27 -20.55
CA LEU A 391 2.63 36.06 -21.93
C LEU A 391 1.61 35.23 -22.70
N LYS A 392 1.31 35.65 -23.91
CA LYS A 392 0.65 34.86 -24.95
C LYS A 392 1.66 33.99 -25.69
N LEU A 393 1.15 33.00 -26.40
CA LEU A 393 1.96 32.20 -27.29
C LEU A 393 2.73 33.09 -28.32
N ASN A 394 4.04 32.84 -28.50
CA ASN A 394 4.98 33.60 -29.31
C ASN A 394 5.17 35.08 -28.87
N GLU A 395 4.75 35.44 -27.64
CA GLU A 395 5.01 36.81 -27.13
C GLU A 395 6.39 36.86 -26.47
N THR A 396 7.13 37.90 -26.81
CA THR A 396 8.40 38.26 -26.16
C THR A 396 8.18 39.41 -25.21
N TYR A 397 8.73 39.32 -24.01
CA TYR A 397 8.68 40.38 -23.00
C TYR A 397 10.08 40.78 -22.57
N ASP A 398 10.40 42.09 -22.75
CA ASP A 398 11.61 42.70 -22.22
C ASP A 398 11.39 43.12 -20.78
N PHE A 399 12.21 42.57 -19.84
CA PHE A 399 12.15 42.87 -18.42
C PHE A 399 13.27 43.83 -17.96
N GLY A 400 14.00 44.44 -18.89
CA GLY A 400 15.04 45.42 -18.64
C GLY A 400 16.46 44.84 -18.47
N GLU A 401 16.61 43.64 -17.91
CA GLU A 401 17.89 42.91 -17.85
C GLU A 401 18.06 41.90 -18.98
N GLY A 402 17.04 41.72 -19.79
CA GLY A 402 16.97 40.81 -20.90
C GLY A 402 15.54 40.59 -21.36
N SER A 403 15.30 39.55 -22.13
CA SER A 403 13.98 39.20 -22.64
C SER A 403 13.65 37.71 -22.45
N ILE A 404 12.35 37.43 -22.33
CA ILE A 404 11.82 36.05 -22.30
C ILE A 404 10.75 35.91 -23.39
N THR A 405 10.83 34.84 -24.16
CA THR A 405 9.84 34.47 -25.18
C THR A 405 9.15 33.20 -24.79
N PHE A 406 7.82 33.20 -24.85
CA PHE A 406 7.02 31.98 -24.67
C PHE A 406 6.77 31.34 -26.04
N GLU A 407 7.56 30.31 -26.42
CA GLU A 407 7.56 29.75 -27.79
C GLU A 407 6.49 28.66 -27.99
N GLY A 408 6.06 27.98 -26.90
CA GLY A 408 5.15 26.87 -27.02
C GLY A 408 5.04 26.04 -25.74
N TRP A 409 4.59 24.81 -25.90
CA TRP A 409 4.55 23.85 -24.81
C TRP A 409 4.79 22.44 -25.33
N THR A 410 5.19 21.53 -24.43
CA THR A 410 5.22 20.09 -24.67
C THR A 410 4.56 19.36 -23.50
N PRO A 411 3.84 18.25 -23.73
CA PRO A 411 3.37 17.42 -22.63
C PRO A 411 4.55 16.74 -21.92
N TRP A 412 4.44 16.58 -20.61
CA TRP A 412 5.31 15.71 -19.84
C TRP A 412 4.51 14.60 -19.18
N VAL A 413 5.16 13.51 -18.86
CA VAL A 413 4.59 12.38 -18.13
C VAL A 413 5.48 12.00 -16.95
N ASN A 414 4.87 11.59 -15.85
CA ASN A 414 5.58 10.97 -14.73
C ASN A 414 5.52 9.45 -14.89
N LEU A 415 6.68 8.84 -15.05
CA LEU A 415 6.87 7.40 -15.03
C LEU A 415 7.28 6.98 -13.63
N GLN A 416 6.47 6.13 -13.01
CA GLN A 416 6.82 5.52 -11.74
C GLN A 416 7.36 4.10 -11.97
N ILE A 417 8.60 3.88 -11.60
CA ILE A 417 9.27 2.60 -11.71
C ILE A 417 9.27 1.93 -10.34
N VAL A 418 8.68 0.73 -10.27
CA VAL A 418 8.53 -0.02 -9.02
C VAL A 418 9.11 -1.43 -9.18
N LYS A 419 10.00 -1.81 -8.27
CA LYS A 419 10.45 -3.19 -8.08
C LYS A 419 10.02 -3.62 -6.67
N ASP A 420 9.06 -4.53 -6.59
CA ASP A 420 8.54 -5.04 -5.32
C ASP A 420 8.55 -6.57 -5.31
N PRO A 421 9.63 -7.19 -4.79
CA PRO A 421 9.75 -8.64 -4.71
C PRO A 421 8.83 -9.25 -3.65
N GLY A 422 8.28 -8.46 -2.75
CA GLY A 422 7.36 -8.92 -1.70
C GLY A 422 5.92 -9.08 -2.15
N LYS A 423 5.54 -8.43 -3.26
CA LYS A 423 4.16 -8.37 -3.74
C LYS A 423 3.50 -9.74 -3.95
N ILE A 424 4.23 -10.72 -4.47
CA ILE A 424 3.69 -12.06 -4.72
C ILE A 424 3.34 -12.79 -3.42
N TYR A 425 4.18 -12.66 -2.38
CA TYR A 425 3.92 -13.26 -1.07
C TYR A 425 2.73 -12.60 -0.38
N ALA A 426 2.61 -11.28 -0.47
CA ALA A 426 1.46 -10.54 0.05
C ALA A 426 0.16 -10.94 -0.67
N LEU A 427 0.19 -11.10 -2.00
CA LEU A 427 -0.97 -11.55 -2.79
C LEU A 427 -1.39 -12.97 -2.40
N LEU A 428 -0.45 -13.93 -2.35
CA LEU A 428 -0.73 -15.30 -1.95
C LEU A 428 -1.27 -15.35 -0.52
N GLY A 429 -0.66 -14.59 0.40
CA GLY A 429 -1.14 -14.46 1.77
C GLY A 429 -2.58 -13.92 1.81
N SER A 430 -2.92 -12.91 1.03
CA SER A 430 -4.27 -12.33 0.98
C SER A 430 -5.31 -13.34 0.47
N ILE A 431 -4.98 -14.10 -0.57
CA ILE A 431 -5.86 -15.16 -1.08
C ILE A 431 -6.09 -16.24 -0.01
N LEU A 432 -5.02 -16.71 0.65
CA LEU A 432 -5.10 -17.70 1.72
C LEU A 432 -5.87 -17.17 2.94
N ALA A 433 -5.74 -15.86 3.24
CA ALA A 433 -6.51 -15.22 4.33
C ALA A 433 -8.02 -15.28 4.06
N ILE A 434 -8.43 -14.93 2.85
CA ILE A 434 -9.86 -14.99 2.44
C ILE A 434 -10.36 -16.44 2.49
N LEU A 435 -9.61 -17.39 1.96
CA LEU A 435 -9.97 -18.81 2.00
C LEU A 435 -10.08 -19.32 3.46
N GLY A 436 -9.10 -18.97 4.31
CA GLY A 436 -9.11 -19.33 5.73
C GLY A 436 -10.32 -18.74 6.45
N LEU A 437 -10.66 -17.49 6.18
CA LEU A 437 -11.82 -16.82 6.76
C LEU A 437 -13.13 -17.48 6.32
N LEU A 438 -13.29 -17.76 5.02
CA LEU A 438 -14.46 -18.46 4.49
C LEU A 438 -14.61 -19.84 5.14
N MET A 439 -13.52 -20.62 5.21
CA MET A 439 -13.53 -21.92 5.88
C MET A 439 -13.93 -21.80 7.36
N SER A 440 -13.42 -20.80 8.06
CA SER A 440 -13.71 -20.58 9.47
C SER A 440 -15.17 -20.16 9.72
N LEU A 441 -15.74 -19.32 8.86
CA LEU A 441 -17.10 -18.77 9.02
C LEU A 441 -18.19 -19.78 8.60
N PHE A 442 -17.98 -20.47 7.47
CA PHE A 442 -19.00 -21.37 6.92
C PHE A 442 -18.97 -22.78 7.49
N THR A 443 -17.91 -23.17 8.19
CA THR A 443 -17.82 -24.48 8.81
C THR A 443 -18.21 -24.40 10.29
N ARG A 444 -19.14 -25.27 10.70
CA ARG A 444 -19.60 -25.36 12.10
C ARG A 444 -19.08 -26.62 12.75
N SER A 445 -18.45 -26.51 13.91
CA SER A 445 -17.99 -27.66 14.69
C SER A 445 -19.15 -28.25 15.49
N ARG A 446 -19.38 -29.56 15.35
CA ARG A 446 -20.47 -30.31 15.98
C ARG A 446 -19.93 -31.60 16.52
N ARG A 447 -20.43 -31.99 17.70
CA ARG A 447 -20.17 -33.27 18.35
C ARG A 447 -21.49 -33.94 18.64
N ILE A 448 -21.59 -35.23 18.34
CA ILE A 448 -22.73 -36.09 18.63
C ILE A 448 -22.20 -37.30 19.41
N TRP A 449 -22.87 -37.62 20.49
CA TRP A 449 -22.58 -38.78 21.29
C TRP A 449 -23.82 -39.66 21.35
N ILE A 450 -23.60 -40.98 21.25
CA ILE A 450 -24.66 -41.98 21.34
C ILE A 450 -24.17 -43.03 22.31
N LYS A 451 -25.04 -43.43 23.25
CA LYS A 451 -24.73 -44.39 24.27
C LYS A 451 -25.90 -45.33 24.47
N GLU A 452 -25.63 -46.63 24.67
CA GLU A 452 -26.64 -47.61 25.02
C GLU A 452 -27.24 -47.25 26.39
N ASN A 453 -28.57 -47.38 26.50
CA ASN A 453 -29.29 -47.17 27.73
C ASN A 453 -28.96 -48.32 28.71
N LYS A 454 -29.02 -48.07 30.03
CA LYS A 454 -28.74 -49.07 31.07
C LYS A 454 -29.59 -50.33 30.93
N SER A 455 -30.81 -50.21 30.41
CA SER A 455 -31.73 -51.34 30.15
C SER A 455 -31.41 -52.10 28.87
N LYS A 456 -30.47 -51.65 28.01
CA LYS A 456 -30.15 -52.18 26.68
C LYS A 456 -31.35 -52.22 25.72
N THR A 457 -32.43 -51.50 26.00
CA THR A 457 -33.65 -51.44 25.17
C THR A 457 -33.65 -50.31 24.19
N GLY A 458 -32.61 -49.48 24.16
CA GLY A 458 -32.47 -48.30 23.31
C GLY A 458 -31.16 -47.56 23.52
N VAL A 459 -31.05 -46.36 22.91
CA VAL A 459 -29.86 -45.51 22.97
C VAL A 459 -30.23 -44.09 23.42
N GLU A 460 -29.32 -43.46 24.16
CA GLU A 460 -29.31 -42.02 24.43
C GLU A 460 -28.47 -41.30 23.38
N VAL A 461 -29.00 -40.24 22.79
CA VAL A 461 -28.34 -39.40 21.80
C VAL A 461 -28.20 -38.00 22.36
N ALA A 462 -27.00 -37.44 22.30
CA ALA A 462 -26.77 -36.06 22.70
C ALA A 462 -25.89 -35.32 21.71
N GLY A 463 -26.07 -34.02 21.59
CA GLY A 463 -25.30 -33.16 20.73
C GLY A 463 -24.80 -31.91 21.44
N LEU A 464 -23.63 -31.45 20.99
CA LEU A 464 -23.03 -30.19 21.44
C LEU A 464 -22.46 -29.44 20.23
N ALA A 465 -22.76 -28.18 20.18
CA ALA A 465 -22.09 -27.24 19.27
C ALA A 465 -21.33 -26.21 20.08
N LYS A 466 -20.14 -25.83 19.59
CA LYS A 466 -19.27 -24.87 20.30
C LYS A 466 -19.82 -23.44 20.28
N ASN A 467 -20.77 -23.13 19.38
CA ASN A 467 -21.52 -21.88 19.29
C ASN A 467 -22.93 -22.22 18.81
N ALA A 468 -23.89 -21.28 18.90
CA ALA A 468 -25.23 -21.46 18.35
C ALA A 468 -25.15 -22.04 16.92
N ALA A 469 -25.49 -23.32 16.79
CA ALA A 469 -25.48 -24.03 15.51
C ALA A 469 -26.94 -24.35 15.14
N PRO A 470 -27.66 -23.40 14.50
CA PRO A 470 -28.96 -23.67 13.96
C PRO A 470 -28.83 -24.87 12.99
N GLY A 471 -29.61 -25.90 13.24
CA GLY A 471 -29.57 -27.15 12.51
C GLY A 471 -28.91 -28.34 13.21
N LEU A 472 -28.26 -28.21 14.38
CA LEU A 472 -27.84 -29.38 15.17
C LEU A 472 -29.06 -30.17 15.68
N GLU A 473 -30.09 -29.47 16.12
CA GLU A 473 -31.35 -30.08 16.51
C GLU A 473 -31.98 -30.90 15.39
N ASN A 474 -32.02 -30.32 14.16
CA ASN A 474 -32.51 -31.01 12.95
C ASN A 474 -31.64 -32.23 12.58
N GLU A 475 -30.31 -32.15 12.76
CA GLU A 475 -29.42 -33.30 12.55
C GLU A 475 -29.65 -34.40 13.56
N ILE A 476 -29.85 -34.08 14.84
CA ILE A 476 -30.16 -35.05 15.86
C ILE A 476 -31.54 -35.66 15.61
N ALA A 477 -32.54 -34.85 15.26
CA ALA A 477 -33.86 -35.35 14.89
C ALA A 477 -33.83 -36.29 13.70
N ALA A 478 -33.05 -35.96 12.68
CA ALA A 478 -32.86 -36.82 11.49
C ALA A 478 -32.15 -38.15 11.84
N LEU A 479 -31.15 -38.10 12.72
CA LEU A 479 -30.50 -39.31 13.26
C LEU A 479 -31.48 -40.17 14.04
N VAL A 480 -32.22 -39.57 14.96
CA VAL A 480 -33.24 -40.25 15.79
C VAL A 480 -34.31 -40.91 14.92
N ASN A 481 -34.85 -40.19 13.95
CA ASN A 481 -35.84 -40.73 12.99
C ASN A 481 -35.29 -41.92 12.20
N LYS A 482 -34.01 -41.85 11.76
CA LYS A 482 -33.39 -42.96 11.05
C LYS A 482 -33.13 -44.20 11.90
N MET A 483 -33.01 -44.03 13.23
CA MET A 483 -32.82 -45.12 14.13
C MET A 483 -34.15 -45.78 14.58
N LYS A 484 -35.30 -45.09 14.40
CA LYS A 484 -36.65 -45.59 14.73
C LYS A 484 -37.27 -46.37 13.56
N GLY A 485 -36.83 -46.11 12.37
CA GLY A 485 -37.32 -46.75 11.11
C GLY A 485 -36.17 -47.26 10.25
#